data_a0832762c23921b96baf4383fec6c198
#
_entry.id   a0832762c23921b96baf4383fec6c198
#
_cell.length_a   1.000
_cell.length_b   1.000
_cell.length_c   1.000
_cell.angle_alpha   90.00
_cell.angle_beta   90.00
_cell.angle_gamma   90.00
#
_symmetry.space_group_name_H-M   'P 1'
#
loop_
_entity.id
_entity.type
_entity.pdbx_description
1 polymer ?
#
loop_
_entity_poly.entity_id
_entity_poly.type
_entity_poly.pdbx_seq_one_letter_code
_entity_poly.pdbx_strand_id
1 'polypeptide(L)'
;MDGMQKYTLLVLVTLAASVLAGPPALAQPAQVLIIRHGEKPPERSAVNLSLKGQERAMALVPFLTKTLGLLSHGLPVALFATKIAPNDPSQCTLETLTPLSHYLKLPIQAHYVNKDYPWLAQEIMTDPAYKNMSVLICWDRRYIPRLAAALGVFPEPPTWPENVFGQVWIITYRGSQARLGNMPQRLLFGDSPH
;
A
#
# COMPACT_ATOMS: atom_id res chain seq x y z
N MET A 1 -39.88 -76.88 -6.96
CA MET A 1 -39.24 -76.39 -8.21
C MET A 1 -38.81 -74.97 -7.94
N ASP A 2 -37.51 -74.79 -7.75
CA ASP A 2 -36.88 -73.65 -7.18
C ASP A 2 -36.70 -72.48 -8.20
N GLY A 3 -37.21 -71.35 -7.84
CA GLY A 3 -36.93 -70.12 -8.55
C GLY A 3 -35.96 -69.21 -7.77
N MET A 4 -34.68 -69.38 -8.01
CA MET A 4 -33.60 -68.62 -7.37
C MET A 4 -33.52 -67.22 -8.00
N GLN A 5 -34.02 -66.25 -7.30
CA GLN A 5 -33.99 -64.83 -7.73
C GLN A 5 -32.63 -64.27 -7.40
N LYS A 6 -31.80 -63.98 -8.44
CA LYS A 6 -30.48 -63.36 -8.33
C LYS A 6 -30.64 -61.84 -8.14
N TYR A 7 -30.35 -61.31 -6.96
CA TYR A 7 -30.24 -59.88 -6.69
C TYR A 7 -28.86 -59.38 -7.13
N THR A 8 -28.80 -58.62 -8.21
CA THR A 8 -27.59 -57.93 -8.65
C THR A 8 -27.46 -56.65 -7.86
N LEU A 9 -26.49 -56.62 -6.94
CA LEU A 9 -26.16 -55.43 -6.15
C LEU A 9 -25.37 -54.42 -7.01
N LEU A 10 -26.02 -53.36 -7.42
CA LEU A 10 -25.35 -52.27 -8.16
C LEU A 10 -24.64 -51.38 -7.15
N VAL A 11 -23.31 -51.47 -7.04
CA VAL A 11 -22.49 -50.59 -6.22
C VAL A 11 -22.22 -49.30 -7.02
N LEU A 12 -22.92 -48.23 -6.67
CA LEU A 12 -22.64 -46.89 -7.17
C LEU A 12 -21.41 -46.34 -6.44
N VAL A 13 -20.26 -46.33 -7.14
CA VAL A 13 -19.06 -45.64 -6.66
C VAL A 13 -19.21 -44.18 -7.01
N THR A 14 -19.60 -43.33 -6.05
CA THR A 14 -19.58 -41.89 -6.16
C THR A 14 -18.14 -41.39 -6.01
N LEU A 15 -17.51 -41.00 -7.14
CA LEU A 15 -16.20 -40.37 -7.15
C LEU A 15 -16.39 -38.94 -6.67
N ALA A 16 -16.11 -38.66 -5.39
CA ALA A 16 -16.05 -37.29 -4.85
C ALA A 16 -14.82 -36.62 -5.44
N ALA A 17 -15.01 -35.77 -6.44
CA ALA A 17 -13.97 -34.88 -6.95
C ALA A 17 -13.64 -33.83 -5.87
N SER A 18 -12.61 -34.11 -5.09
CA SER A 18 -12.01 -33.08 -4.19
C SER A 18 -11.41 -31.98 -5.05
N VAL A 19 -12.12 -30.87 -5.18
CA VAL A 19 -11.55 -29.65 -5.75
C VAL A 19 -10.46 -29.19 -4.79
N LEU A 20 -9.22 -29.51 -5.12
CA LEU A 20 -8.04 -28.92 -4.47
C LEU A 20 -8.09 -27.43 -4.77
N ALA A 21 -8.66 -26.64 -3.85
CA ALA A 21 -8.49 -25.21 -3.87
C ALA A 21 -6.98 -24.94 -3.75
N GLY A 22 -6.35 -24.55 -4.86
CA GLY A 22 -4.96 -24.08 -4.84
C GLY A 22 -4.83 -22.92 -3.85
N PRO A 23 -3.59 -22.63 -3.37
CA PRO A 23 -3.37 -21.49 -2.49
C PRO A 23 -3.99 -20.25 -3.15
N PRO A 24 -4.64 -19.36 -2.36
CA PRO A 24 -5.25 -18.16 -2.91
C PRO A 24 -4.20 -17.42 -3.74
N ALA A 25 -4.51 -17.20 -5.01
CA ALA A 25 -3.65 -16.43 -5.87
C ALA A 25 -3.47 -15.06 -5.22
N LEU A 26 -2.22 -14.68 -4.92
CA LEU A 26 -1.92 -13.36 -4.36
C LEU A 26 -2.59 -12.31 -5.23
N ALA A 27 -3.41 -11.48 -4.62
CA ALA A 27 -4.08 -10.36 -5.29
C ALA A 27 -3.10 -9.17 -5.39
N GLN A 28 -1.90 -9.46 -5.86
CA GLN A 28 -0.76 -8.56 -5.87
C GLN A 28 -1.05 -7.29 -6.68
N PRO A 29 -0.81 -6.09 -6.12
CA PRO A 29 -0.89 -4.85 -6.88
C PRO A 29 0.18 -4.83 -7.99
N ALA A 30 -0.03 -4.01 -9.02
CA ALA A 30 1.01 -3.77 -10.02
C ALA A 30 2.09 -2.83 -9.48
N GLN A 31 1.68 -1.88 -8.62
CA GLN A 31 2.56 -0.85 -8.08
C GLN A 31 2.08 -0.41 -6.69
N VAL A 32 3.03 -0.23 -5.78
CA VAL A 32 2.80 0.46 -4.51
C VAL A 32 3.72 1.68 -4.43
N LEU A 33 3.13 2.85 -4.27
CA LEU A 33 3.83 4.11 -4.04
C LEU A 33 3.84 4.38 -2.54
N ILE A 34 5.02 4.68 -1.98
CA ILE A 34 5.14 5.05 -0.57
C ILE A 34 5.75 6.44 -0.48
N ILE A 35 5.07 7.33 0.23
CA ILE A 35 5.56 8.66 0.57
C ILE A 35 5.59 8.82 2.09
N ARG A 36 6.45 9.72 2.55
CA ARG A 36 6.41 10.23 3.90
C ARG A 36 5.37 11.36 3.99
N HIS A 37 4.78 11.58 5.17
CA HIS A 37 3.99 12.79 5.43
C HIS A 37 4.81 14.07 5.20
N GLY A 38 4.13 15.17 4.89
CA GLY A 38 4.75 16.50 4.74
C GLY A 38 5.41 17.00 6.02
N GLU A 39 6.10 18.13 5.92
CA GLU A 39 6.85 18.74 7.03
C GLU A 39 5.94 19.07 8.21
N LYS A 40 6.47 18.85 9.41
CA LYS A 40 5.88 19.29 10.67
C LYS A 40 6.49 20.61 11.13
N PRO A 41 5.78 21.38 11.97
CA PRO A 41 6.41 22.42 12.77
C PRO A 41 7.53 21.84 13.66
N PRO A 42 8.50 22.67 14.10
CA PRO A 42 9.62 22.20 14.92
C PRO A 42 9.20 21.73 16.33
N GLU A 43 8.03 22.11 16.78
CA GLU A 43 7.47 21.74 18.06
C GLU A 43 7.16 20.25 18.10
N ARG A 44 7.75 19.54 19.09
CA ARG A 44 7.56 18.08 19.23
C ARG A 44 6.11 17.66 19.47
N SER A 45 5.30 18.56 20.03
CA SER A 45 3.87 18.34 20.28
C SER A 45 2.99 18.59 19.06
N ALA A 46 3.55 19.10 17.95
CA ALA A 46 2.79 19.37 16.74
C ALA A 46 2.19 18.09 16.16
N VAL A 47 0.88 18.07 16.02
CA VAL A 47 0.12 16.97 15.45
C VAL A 47 -0.24 17.17 13.99
N ASN A 48 -0.17 18.42 13.51
CA ASN A 48 -0.55 18.83 12.18
C ASN A 48 0.67 19.18 11.31
N LEU A 49 0.47 19.31 10.00
CA LEU A 49 1.48 19.80 9.08
C LEU A 49 1.83 21.28 9.33
N SER A 50 3.07 21.63 9.08
CA SER A 50 3.49 23.04 8.92
C SER A 50 2.92 23.63 7.62
N LEU A 51 3.02 24.97 7.43
CA LEU A 51 2.68 25.60 6.16
C LEU A 51 3.44 24.96 4.98
N LYS A 52 4.73 24.68 5.15
CA LYS A 52 5.54 23.99 4.13
C LYS A 52 5.00 22.58 3.84
N GLY A 53 4.57 21.85 4.87
CA GLY A 53 3.95 20.53 4.69
C GLY A 53 2.62 20.59 3.95
N GLN A 54 1.81 21.64 4.20
CA GLN A 54 0.56 21.88 3.47
C GLN A 54 0.82 22.23 2.01
N GLU A 55 1.83 23.08 1.73
CA GLU A 55 2.28 23.38 0.36
C GLU A 55 2.71 22.11 -0.37
N ARG A 56 3.48 21.22 0.31
CA ARG A 56 3.85 19.91 -0.25
C ARG A 56 2.62 19.07 -0.56
N ALA A 57 1.67 18.97 0.36
CA ALA A 57 0.44 18.21 0.16
C ALA A 57 -0.34 18.67 -1.09
N MET A 58 -0.42 19.98 -1.31
CA MET A 58 -1.04 20.55 -2.50
C MET A 58 -0.23 20.25 -3.77
N ALA A 59 1.10 20.38 -3.72
CA ALA A 59 1.99 20.13 -4.85
C ALA A 59 2.07 18.63 -5.24
N LEU A 60 1.79 17.72 -4.31
CA LEU A 60 1.69 16.27 -4.57
C LEU A 60 0.56 15.94 -5.56
N VAL A 61 -0.52 16.71 -5.61
CA VAL A 61 -1.64 16.43 -6.53
C VAL A 61 -1.19 16.38 -7.99
N PRO A 62 -0.67 17.46 -8.61
CA PRO A 62 -0.20 17.40 -9.99
C PRO A 62 0.97 16.43 -10.16
N PHE A 63 1.85 16.31 -9.17
CA PHE A 63 2.99 15.38 -9.24
C PHE A 63 2.53 13.92 -9.36
N LEU A 64 1.65 13.45 -8.48
CA LEU A 64 1.18 12.06 -8.47
C LEU A 64 0.18 11.74 -9.60
N THR A 65 -0.43 12.78 -10.20
CA THR A 65 -1.45 12.58 -11.25
C THR A 65 -0.97 12.89 -12.66
N LYS A 66 0.24 13.47 -12.83
CA LYS A 66 0.75 13.86 -14.16
C LYS A 66 2.16 13.35 -14.46
N THR A 67 2.90 12.80 -13.47
CA THR A 67 4.25 12.29 -13.67
C THR A 67 4.19 10.90 -14.32
N LEU A 68 4.58 10.81 -15.59
CA LEU A 68 4.48 9.57 -16.39
C LEU A 68 5.13 8.36 -15.72
N GLY A 69 6.29 8.55 -15.07
CA GLY A 69 6.99 7.46 -14.37
C GLY A 69 6.21 6.87 -13.19
N LEU A 70 5.23 7.61 -12.63
CA LEU A 70 4.35 7.15 -11.55
C LEU A 70 3.03 6.55 -12.08
N LEU A 71 2.69 6.83 -13.33
CA LEU A 71 1.42 6.45 -13.95
C LEU A 71 1.51 5.20 -14.81
N SER A 72 2.63 4.48 -14.80
CA SER A 72 2.83 3.27 -15.61
C SER A 72 1.77 2.18 -15.33
N HIS A 73 1.15 2.22 -14.15
CA HIS A 73 0.05 1.34 -13.74
C HIS A 73 -1.25 2.10 -13.40
N GLY A 74 -1.41 3.29 -13.98
CA GLY A 74 -2.56 4.17 -13.75
C GLY A 74 -2.47 4.97 -12.47
N LEU A 75 -3.53 5.74 -12.20
CA LEU A 75 -3.70 6.47 -10.95
C LEU A 75 -3.91 5.51 -9.79
N PRO A 76 -3.51 5.89 -8.56
CA PRO A 76 -3.84 5.10 -7.37
C PRO A 76 -5.35 4.89 -7.24
N VAL A 77 -5.76 3.63 -6.98
CA VAL A 77 -7.15 3.27 -6.70
C VAL A 77 -7.46 3.26 -5.21
N ALA A 78 -6.44 3.32 -4.37
CA ALA A 78 -6.55 3.38 -2.91
C ALA A 78 -5.48 4.29 -2.31
N LEU A 79 -5.87 5.01 -1.25
CA LEU A 79 -5.02 5.91 -0.48
C LEU A 79 -4.99 5.43 0.97
N PHE A 80 -3.81 5.14 1.50
CA PHE A 80 -3.62 4.70 2.87
C PHE A 80 -2.84 5.72 3.70
N ALA A 81 -3.35 6.01 4.89
CA ALA A 81 -2.69 6.84 5.91
C ALA A 81 -2.68 6.11 7.26
N THR A 82 -1.88 6.62 8.20
CA THR A 82 -1.87 6.08 9.56
C THR A 82 -3.14 6.48 10.31
N LYS A 83 -3.65 5.55 11.11
CA LYS A 83 -4.74 5.80 12.06
C LYS A 83 -4.26 6.75 13.17
N ILE A 84 -5.06 7.75 13.50
CA ILE A 84 -4.85 8.58 14.68
C ILE A 84 -5.13 7.73 15.93
N ALA A 85 -4.21 7.75 16.88
CA ALA A 85 -4.34 7.01 18.14
C ALA A 85 -3.89 7.88 19.34
N PRO A 86 -4.35 7.59 20.57
CA PRO A 86 -3.99 8.39 21.73
C PRO A 86 -2.48 8.50 21.99
N ASN A 87 -1.73 7.46 21.67
CA ASN A 87 -0.26 7.42 21.78
C ASN A 87 0.47 7.90 20.51
N ASP A 88 -0.26 8.20 19.45
CA ASP A 88 0.25 8.80 18.20
C ASP A 88 -0.86 9.67 17.57
N PRO A 89 -1.09 10.89 18.10
CA PRO A 89 -2.17 11.77 17.68
C PRO A 89 -1.87 12.51 16.36
N SER A 90 -0.80 12.16 15.65
CA SER A 90 -0.39 12.83 14.42
C SER A 90 -1.44 12.71 13.32
N GLN A 91 -1.86 13.83 12.75
CA GLN A 91 -2.75 13.93 11.60
C GLN A 91 -2.00 14.08 10.28
N CYS A 92 -0.68 14.19 10.33
CA CYS A 92 0.15 14.60 9.18
C CYS A 92 0.01 13.69 7.95
N THR A 93 -0.17 12.37 8.12
CA THR A 93 -0.35 11.46 6.99
C THR A 93 -1.68 11.67 6.30
N LEU A 94 -2.74 11.91 7.08
CA LEU A 94 -4.07 12.25 6.58
C LEU A 94 -4.05 13.59 5.85
N GLU A 95 -3.51 14.63 6.50
CA GLU A 95 -3.42 15.97 5.93
C GLU A 95 -2.61 15.98 4.63
N THR A 96 -1.53 15.19 4.55
CA THR A 96 -0.72 15.06 3.34
C THR A 96 -1.53 14.50 2.17
N LEU A 97 -2.44 13.54 2.41
CA LEU A 97 -3.24 12.92 1.35
C LEU A 97 -4.56 13.65 1.08
N THR A 98 -5.01 14.53 1.97
CA THR A 98 -6.33 15.20 1.85
C THR A 98 -6.53 15.91 0.50
N PRO A 99 -5.60 16.73 -0.02
CA PRO A 99 -5.80 17.37 -1.32
C PRO A 99 -5.91 16.36 -2.47
N LEU A 100 -5.10 15.29 -2.45
CA LEU A 100 -5.16 14.24 -3.46
C LEU A 100 -6.45 13.42 -3.36
N SER A 101 -6.89 13.10 -2.16
CA SER A 101 -8.17 12.41 -1.90
C SER A 101 -9.34 13.17 -2.50
N HIS A 102 -9.40 14.49 -2.31
CA HIS A 102 -10.42 15.34 -2.90
C HIS A 102 -10.33 15.34 -4.44
N TYR A 103 -9.14 15.44 -4.98
CA TYR A 103 -8.91 15.47 -6.44
C TYR A 103 -9.33 14.15 -7.11
N LEU A 104 -8.94 13.02 -6.54
CA LEU A 104 -9.25 11.69 -7.07
C LEU A 104 -10.66 11.20 -6.68
N LYS A 105 -11.33 11.87 -5.74
CA LYS A 105 -12.61 11.45 -5.13
C LYS A 105 -12.50 10.05 -4.48
N LEU A 106 -11.34 9.77 -3.89
CA LEU A 106 -11.07 8.52 -3.18
C LEU A 106 -11.00 8.79 -1.66
N PRO A 107 -11.65 7.95 -0.83
CA PRO A 107 -11.50 8.06 0.62
C PRO A 107 -10.08 7.69 1.03
N ILE A 108 -9.58 8.31 2.11
CA ILE A 108 -8.33 7.90 2.76
C ILE A 108 -8.66 6.78 3.74
N GLN A 109 -8.03 5.62 3.56
CA GLN A 109 -8.14 4.49 4.47
C GLN A 109 -7.10 4.65 5.59
N ALA A 110 -7.58 4.81 6.83
CA ALA A 110 -6.74 5.02 8.01
C ALA A 110 -7.15 4.05 9.13
N HIS A 111 -6.99 2.76 8.88
CA HIS A 111 -7.41 1.69 9.79
C HIS A 111 -6.26 1.23 10.70
N TYR A 112 -5.00 1.42 10.27
CA TYR A 112 -3.80 0.89 10.90
C TYR A 112 -2.99 1.99 11.56
N VAL A 113 -2.54 1.77 12.80
CA VAL A 113 -1.51 2.62 13.42
C VAL A 113 -0.13 2.29 12.85
N ASN A 114 0.86 3.17 13.07
CA ASN A 114 2.18 3.04 12.47
C ASN A 114 2.81 1.64 12.58
N LYS A 115 2.70 0.98 13.74
CA LYS A 115 3.27 -0.35 13.99
C LYS A 115 2.53 -1.50 13.32
N ASP A 116 1.31 -1.27 12.86
CA ASP A 116 0.45 -2.27 12.23
C ASP A 116 0.73 -2.41 10.73
N TYR A 117 1.86 -1.86 10.24
CA TYR A 117 2.29 -1.96 8.85
C TYR A 117 2.30 -3.39 8.28
N PRO A 118 2.53 -4.48 9.05
CA PRO A 118 2.43 -5.84 8.51
C PRO A 118 1.02 -6.20 8.05
N TRP A 119 0.00 -5.76 8.80
CA TRP A 119 -1.40 -5.99 8.45
C TRP A 119 -1.82 -5.18 7.24
N LEU A 120 -1.37 -3.92 7.14
CA LEU A 120 -1.55 -3.11 5.93
C LEU A 120 -0.91 -3.78 4.71
N ALA A 121 0.33 -4.25 4.83
CA ALA A 121 1.01 -4.94 3.74
C ALA A 121 0.25 -6.22 3.32
N GLN A 122 -0.24 -7.00 4.29
CA GLN A 122 -1.04 -8.19 4.02
C GLN A 122 -2.33 -7.84 3.27
N GLU A 123 -3.09 -6.83 3.73
CA GLU A 123 -4.30 -6.36 3.04
C GLU A 123 -3.99 -6.00 1.58
N ILE A 124 -2.99 -5.14 1.34
CA ILE A 124 -2.62 -4.70 -0.01
C ILE A 124 -2.23 -5.88 -0.90
N MET A 125 -1.57 -6.90 -0.37
CA MET A 125 -1.10 -8.06 -1.13
C MET A 125 -2.16 -9.14 -1.35
N THR A 126 -3.27 -9.10 -0.62
CA THR A 126 -4.29 -10.17 -0.66
C THR A 126 -5.67 -9.71 -1.09
N ASP A 127 -6.00 -8.40 -0.99
CA ASP A 127 -7.32 -7.91 -1.38
C ASP A 127 -7.42 -7.86 -2.93
N PRO A 128 -8.39 -8.58 -3.51
CA PRO A 128 -8.62 -8.58 -4.96
C PRO A 128 -8.88 -7.20 -5.57
N ALA A 129 -9.33 -6.22 -4.79
CA ALA A 129 -9.57 -4.86 -5.23
C ALA A 129 -8.29 -4.15 -5.70
N TYR A 130 -7.12 -4.58 -5.22
CA TYR A 130 -5.83 -3.95 -5.58
C TYR A 130 -5.06 -4.74 -6.65
N LYS A 131 -5.59 -5.89 -7.10
CA LYS A 131 -4.91 -6.74 -8.08
C LYS A 131 -4.61 -5.98 -9.37
N ASN A 132 -3.33 -5.94 -9.74
CA ASN A 132 -2.82 -5.24 -10.93
C ASN A 132 -3.07 -3.72 -10.93
N MET A 133 -3.39 -3.13 -9.78
CA MET A 133 -3.65 -1.70 -9.61
C MET A 133 -2.47 -0.98 -8.96
N SER A 134 -2.52 0.35 -8.98
CA SER A 134 -1.60 1.22 -8.24
C SER A 134 -2.23 1.59 -6.89
N VAL A 135 -1.44 1.55 -5.81
CA VAL A 135 -1.85 1.92 -4.44
C VAL A 135 -0.87 2.95 -3.91
N LEU A 136 -1.37 3.97 -3.20
CA LEU A 136 -0.54 4.99 -2.54
C LEU A 136 -0.64 4.89 -1.03
N ILE A 137 0.51 4.89 -0.37
CA ILE A 137 0.64 4.87 1.10
C ILE A 137 1.40 6.12 1.54
N CYS A 138 0.84 6.88 2.49
CA CYS A 138 1.52 7.92 3.22
C CYS A 138 1.78 7.44 4.66
N TRP A 139 3.06 7.34 5.06
CA TRP A 139 3.41 6.69 6.33
C TRP A 139 4.47 7.47 7.11
N ASP A 140 4.71 7.04 8.37
CA ASP A 140 5.80 7.56 9.19
C ASP A 140 7.15 6.98 8.74
N ARG A 141 8.17 7.84 8.54
CA ARG A 141 9.50 7.47 8.04
C ARG A 141 10.17 6.32 8.79
N ARG A 142 9.90 6.20 10.11
CA ARG A 142 10.51 5.17 10.97
C ARG A 142 10.04 3.75 10.62
N TYR A 143 8.88 3.64 9.98
CA TYR A 143 8.26 2.37 9.62
C TYR A 143 8.26 2.09 8.11
N ILE A 144 8.53 3.11 7.27
CA ILE A 144 8.56 2.95 5.79
C ILE A 144 9.50 1.81 5.34
N PRO A 145 10.75 1.66 5.86
CA PRO A 145 11.62 0.56 5.44
C PRO A 145 11.03 -0.82 5.73
N ARG A 146 10.49 -1.00 6.93
CA ARG A 146 9.85 -2.25 7.35
C ARG A 146 8.55 -2.53 6.59
N LEU A 147 7.78 -1.49 6.29
CA LEU A 147 6.59 -1.60 5.44
C LEU A 147 6.98 -2.06 4.03
N ALA A 148 8.03 -1.49 3.44
CA ALA A 148 8.53 -1.92 2.13
C ALA A 148 9.03 -3.38 2.16
N ALA A 149 9.71 -3.80 3.23
CA ALA A 149 10.10 -5.19 3.42
C ALA A 149 8.88 -6.12 3.55
N ALA A 150 7.85 -5.72 4.30
CA ALA A 150 6.60 -6.47 4.42
C ALA A 150 5.82 -6.57 3.09
N LEU A 151 6.02 -5.61 2.18
CA LEU A 151 5.52 -5.64 0.80
C LEU A 151 6.42 -6.45 -0.15
N GLY A 152 7.42 -7.17 0.38
CA GLY A 152 8.25 -8.11 -0.37
C GLY A 152 9.60 -7.56 -0.84
N VAL A 153 9.98 -6.33 -0.50
CA VAL A 153 11.31 -5.79 -0.85
C VAL A 153 12.38 -6.46 -0.01
N PHE A 154 13.37 -7.07 -0.68
CA PHE A 154 14.49 -7.72 -0.02
C PHE A 154 15.82 -7.37 -0.72
N PRO A 155 16.92 -7.07 0.06
CA PRO A 155 16.92 -6.92 1.53
C PRO A 155 16.08 -5.72 2.00
N GLU A 156 15.79 -5.65 3.33
CA GLU A 156 15.11 -4.49 3.92
C GLU A 156 15.84 -3.20 3.52
N PRO A 157 15.12 -2.19 3.01
CA PRO A 157 15.74 -0.93 2.59
C PRO A 157 16.39 -0.18 3.76
N PRO A 158 17.37 0.71 3.48
CA PRO A 158 17.95 1.55 4.52
C PRO A 158 16.91 2.48 5.15
N THR A 159 17.23 3.00 6.32
CA THR A 159 16.36 3.95 7.04
C THR A 159 16.08 5.19 6.18
N TRP A 160 14.82 5.63 6.20
CA TRP A 160 14.44 6.89 5.55
C TRP A 160 15.06 8.07 6.30
N PRO A 161 15.83 8.95 5.62
CA PRO A 161 16.53 10.04 6.29
C PRO A 161 15.57 11.02 6.96
N GLU A 162 15.97 11.57 8.11
CA GLU A 162 15.09 12.40 8.94
C GLU A 162 14.65 13.71 8.29
N ASN A 163 15.55 14.32 7.55
CA ASN A 163 15.35 15.63 6.89
C ASN A 163 14.81 15.49 5.46
N VAL A 164 14.54 14.27 4.97
CA VAL A 164 14.05 14.03 3.62
C VAL A 164 12.54 13.83 3.62
N PHE A 165 11.82 14.73 2.94
CA PHE A 165 10.37 14.67 2.73
C PHE A 165 10.01 14.45 1.26
N GLY A 166 10.88 14.85 0.36
CA GLY A 166 10.63 14.92 -1.07
C GLY A 166 11.01 13.66 -1.84
N GLN A 167 10.64 12.47 -1.39
CA GLN A 167 10.86 11.21 -2.10
C GLN A 167 9.58 10.41 -2.25
N VAL A 168 9.53 9.59 -3.32
CA VAL A 168 8.56 8.51 -3.50
C VAL A 168 9.32 7.21 -3.67
N TRP A 169 9.06 6.22 -2.82
CA TRP A 169 9.45 4.85 -3.05
C TRP A 169 8.42 4.16 -3.93
N ILE A 170 8.88 3.47 -4.96
CA ILE A 170 8.05 2.82 -5.97
C ILE A 170 8.36 1.34 -5.90
N ILE A 171 7.42 0.54 -5.43
CA ILE A 171 7.52 -0.91 -5.42
C ILE A 171 6.75 -1.44 -6.62
N THR A 172 7.41 -2.19 -7.50
CA THR A 172 6.80 -2.90 -8.62
C THR A 172 7.12 -4.38 -8.51
N TYR A 173 6.32 -5.23 -9.15
CA TYR A 173 6.45 -6.67 -9.02
C TYR A 173 6.65 -7.35 -10.37
N ARG A 174 7.52 -8.37 -10.39
CA ARG A 174 7.66 -9.33 -11.49
C ARG A 174 7.46 -10.74 -10.94
N GLY A 175 6.30 -11.31 -11.16
CA GLY A 175 5.88 -12.52 -10.43
C GLY A 175 5.89 -12.22 -8.92
N SER A 176 6.56 -13.04 -8.12
CA SER A 176 6.69 -12.84 -6.67
C SER A 176 7.81 -11.88 -6.26
N GLN A 177 8.63 -11.39 -7.20
CA GLN A 177 9.79 -10.55 -6.89
C GLN A 177 9.40 -9.07 -6.86
N ALA A 178 9.52 -8.43 -5.70
CA ALA A 178 9.39 -6.99 -5.53
C ALA A 178 10.70 -6.26 -5.93
N ARG A 179 10.54 -5.12 -6.59
CA ARG A 179 11.64 -4.20 -6.92
C ARG A 179 11.34 -2.83 -6.36
N LEU A 180 12.28 -2.25 -5.63
CA LEU A 180 12.19 -0.92 -5.10
C LEU A 180 12.92 0.07 -6.02
N GLY A 181 12.19 1.09 -6.45
CA GLY A 181 12.73 2.32 -7.05
C GLY A 181 12.54 3.50 -6.12
N ASN A 182 13.30 4.57 -6.35
CA ASN A 182 13.17 5.84 -5.65
C ASN A 182 13.09 6.98 -6.66
N MET A 183 12.16 7.90 -6.45
CA MET A 183 11.99 9.08 -7.29
C MET A 183 11.95 10.34 -6.43
N PRO A 184 12.81 11.36 -6.69
CA PRO A 184 12.71 12.63 -6.00
C PRO A 184 11.48 13.40 -6.46
N GLN A 185 10.74 13.98 -5.51
CA GLN A 185 9.55 14.78 -5.79
C GLN A 185 9.91 16.17 -6.40
N ARG A 186 10.93 16.83 -5.87
CA ARG A 186 11.38 18.18 -6.31
C ARG A 186 10.24 19.19 -6.39
N LEU A 187 9.40 19.22 -5.36
CA LEU A 187 8.18 20.05 -5.33
C LEU A 187 8.40 21.41 -4.72
N LEU A 188 9.28 21.51 -3.73
CA LEU A 188 9.49 22.72 -2.95
C LEU A 188 10.97 23.12 -2.98
N PHE A 189 11.19 24.42 -2.76
CA PHE A 189 12.56 24.93 -2.62
C PHE A 189 13.28 24.22 -1.45
N GLY A 190 14.50 23.74 -1.73
CA GLY A 190 15.32 23.00 -0.77
C GLY A 190 15.02 21.50 -0.70
N ASP A 191 14.18 20.96 -1.58
CA ASP A 191 14.06 19.51 -1.72
C ASP A 191 15.37 18.90 -2.21
N SER A 192 15.68 17.70 -1.68
CA SER A 192 16.86 16.95 -2.12
C SER A 192 16.78 16.63 -3.61
N PRO A 193 17.87 16.78 -4.37
CA PRO A 193 17.92 16.38 -5.77
C PRO A 193 17.98 14.86 -5.96
N HIS A 194 18.23 14.11 -4.88
CA HIS A 194 18.44 12.65 -4.87
C HIS A 194 17.45 11.93 -3.98
#